data_36617f9eb5272232b6162705eac20f45
#
_entry.id   36617f9eb5272232b6162705eac20f45
#
_cell.length_a   1.000
_cell.length_b   1.000
_cell.length_c   1.000
_cell.angle_alpha   90.00
_cell.angle_beta   90.00
_cell.angle_gamma   90.00
#
_symmetry.space_group_name_H-M   'P 1'
#
loop_
_entity.id
_entity.type
_entity.pdbx_description
1 polymer ?
#
loop_
_entity_poly.entity_id
_entity_poly.type
_entity_poly.pdbx_seq_one_letter_code
_entity_poly.pdbx_strand_id
1 'polypeptide(L)'
;DVWQEHLDAGRRQLEQLNARYAEAKNAEAEARHAYLTAHGAASASGEGRALDALTEELSRRKTALDAAARKAEKAESALARTGSLLAVLRRSGFASGVKAEELTADTLPQLTEWLTAQEKPLEEAYFAARQNTAALQKEQAAKRAELDAVSGGKWVYPHGDAATRVRDAVNAELKSRGMQPDAKIFCELLNVEDESWQDCVEACLGDRRFDILVPPAHYEAAKSAFVALKEKVGPISLLDTPGIRKANRRADKYGPDSLAAQVSSENPLAAQYAETILGRIVCCDTPDTLEQYPDSATRDLLRHHPFRLERLRTPQRYIGLEARRARAGALAEQLEALAERTRT
;
A
#
# COMPACT_ATOMS: atom_id res chain seq x y z
N ASP A 1 -39.07 -14.88 -1.85
CA ASP A 1 -38.72 -15.77 -2.45
C ASP A 1 -39.07 -15.86 -3.91
N VAL A 2 -39.37 -14.73 -4.55
CA VAL A 2 -39.63 -14.59 -5.98
C VAL A 2 -38.41 -15.01 -6.82
N TRP A 3 -37.20 -14.74 -6.34
CA TRP A 3 -35.99 -15.24 -7.00
C TRP A 3 -35.86 -16.75 -6.95
N GLN A 4 -36.35 -17.36 -5.88
CA GLN A 4 -36.42 -18.81 -5.78
C GLN A 4 -37.44 -19.37 -6.78
N GLU A 5 -38.60 -18.71 -6.92
CA GLU A 5 -39.62 -19.07 -7.90
C GLU A 5 -39.12 -18.90 -9.34
N HIS A 6 -38.37 -17.85 -9.66
CA HIS A 6 -37.73 -17.69 -10.97
C HIS A 6 -36.63 -18.74 -11.23
N LEU A 7 -35.86 -19.09 -10.21
CA LEU A 7 -34.90 -20.20 -10.29
C LEU A 7 -35.60 -21.53 -10.52
N ASP A 8 -36.70 -21.77 -9.81
CA ASP A 8 -37.48 -22.99 -9.97
C ASP A 8 -38.26 -23.03 -11.30
N ALA A 9 -38.68 -21.87 -11.79
CA ALA A 9 -39.22 -21.74 -13.14
C ALA A 9 -38.17 -22.01 -14.24
N GLY A 10 -36.96 -21.45 -14.07
CA GLY A 10 -35.80 -21.69 -14.92
C GLY A 10 -35.37 -23.16 -14.93
N ARG A 11 -35.36 -23.82 -13.74
CA ARG A 11 -35.10 -25.24 -13.62
C ARG A 11 -36.16 -26.07 -14.35
N ARG A 12 -37.43 -25.74 -14.19
CA ARG A 12 -38.53 -26.44 -14.94
C ARG A 12 -38.40 -26.25 -16.46
N GLN A 13 -38.02 -25.05 -16.90
CA GLN A 13 -37.73 -24.83 -18.35
C GLN A 13 -36.54 -25.65 -18.84
N LEU A 14 -35.47 -25.72 -18.03
CA LEU A 14 -34.29 -26.54 -18.35
C LEU A 14 -34.65 -28.04 -18.41
N GLU A 15 -35.45 -28.53 -17.43
CA GLU A 15 -35.96 -29.89 -17.42
C GLU A 15 -36.81 -30.19 -18.68
N GLN A 16 -37.70 -29.25 -19.07
CA GLN A 16 -38.49 -29.38 -20.29
C GLN A 16 -37.62 -29.40 -21.57
N LEU A 17 -36.58 -28.56 -21.60
CA LEU A 17 -35.63 -28.53 -22.72
C LEU A 17 -34.81 -29.82 -22.79
N ASN A 18 -34.38 -30.32 -21.65
CA ASN A 18 -33.66 -31.60 -21.56
C ASN A 18 -34.54 -32.79 -21.94
N ALA A 19 -35.81 -32.78 -21.53
CA ALA A 19 -36.77 -33.79 -21.98
C ALA A 19 -36.97 -33.76 -23.49
N ARG A 20 -37.17 -32.56 -24.09
CA ARG A 20 -37.28 -32.40 -25.55
C ARG A 20 -35.99 -32.78 -26.29
N TYR A 21 -34.84 -32.53 -25.68
CA TYR A 21 -33.56 -32.97 -26.23
C TYR A 21 -33.44 -34.50 -26.22
N ALA A 22 -33.84 -35.15 -25.13
CA ALA A 22 -33.84 -36.59 -25.00
C ALA A 22 -34.82 -37.22 -26.01
N GLU A 23 -36.04 -36.66 -26.18
CA GLU A 23 -37.02 -37.09 -27.19
C GLU A 23 -36.48 -36.93 -28.62
N ALA A 24 -35.84 -35.78 -28.93
CA ALA A 24 -35.25 -35.53 -30.23
C ALA A 24 -34.08 -36.50 -30.53
N LYS A 25 -33.27 -36.82 -29.52
CA LYS A 25 -32.18 -37.80 -29.63
C LYS A 25 -32.68 -39.23 -29.86
N ASN A 26 -33.76 -39.60 -29.15
CA ASN A 26 -34.40 -40.89 -29.39
C ASN A 26 -35.00 -40.97 -30.81
N ALA A 27 -35.67 -39.90 -31.25
CA ALA A 27 -36.20 -39.81 -32.58
C ALA A 27 -35.10 -39.83 -33.68
N GLU A 28 -33.92 -39.24 -33.43
CA GLU A 28 -32.76 -39.39 -34.33
C GLU A 28 -32.29 -40.85 -34.40
N ALA A 29 -32.20 -41.54 -33.26
CA ALA A 29 -31.82 -42.96 -33.20
C ALA A 29 -32.81 -43.84 -33.96
N GLU A 30 -34.11 -43.61 -33.78
CA GLU A 30 -35.18 -44.33 -34.50
C GLU A 30 -35.13 -44.07 -36.03
N ALA A 31 -34.96 -42.80 -36.42
CA ALA A 31 -34.83 -42.43 -37.84
C ALA A 31 -33.57 -43.03 -38.46
N ARG A 32 -32.45 -43.07 -37.71
CA ARG A 32 -31.21 -43.72 -38.15
C ARG A 32 -31.38 -45.22 -38.32
N HIS A 33 -32.08 -45.89 -37.40
CA HIS A 33 -32.39 -47.31 -37.49
C HIS A 33 -33.29 -47.58 -38.69
N ALA A 34 -34.35 -46.80 -38.89
CA ALA A 34 -35.24 -46.89 -40.05
C ALA A 34 -34.48 -46.66 -41.37
N TYR A 35 -33.55 -45.68 -41.40
CA TYR A 35 -32.67 -45.44 -42.56
C TYR A 35 -31.81 -46.67 -42.88
N LEU A 36 -31.14 -47.25 -41.88
CA LEU A 36 -30.29 -48.43 -42.07
C LEU A 36 -31.08 -49.64 -42.56
N THR A 37 -32.31 -49.83 -42.06
CA THR A 37 -33.19 -50.88 -42.43
C THR A 37 -33.71 -50.68 -43.89
N ALA A 38 -34.12 -49.45 -44.22
CA ALA A 38 -34.55 -49.09 -45.58
C ALA A 38 -33.38 -49.14 -46.56
N HIS A 39 -32.19 -48.74 -46.20
CA HIS A 39 -30.99 -48.84 -47.03
C HIS A 39 -30.59 -50.27 -47.31
N GLY A 40 -30.72 -51.16 -46.32
CA GLY A 40 -30.55 -52.61 -46.52
C GLY A 40 -31.60 -53.24 -47.49
N ALA A 41 -32.83 -52.76 -47.42
CA ALA A 41 -33.90 -53.18 -48.30
C ALA A 41 -33.83 -52.60 -49.74
N ALA A 42 -33.31 -51.34 -49.86
CA ALA A 42 -33.15 -50.63 -51.10
C ALA A 42 -32.12 -51.25 -52.08
N SER A 43 -31.13 -51.96 -51.52
CA SER A 43 -30.18 -52.71 -52.32
C SER A 43 -30.84 -53.90 -53.08
N ALA A 44 -32.11 -54.21 -52.81
CA ALA A 44 -32.82 -55.31 -53.39
C ALA A 44 -34.07 -54.89 -54.29
N SER A 45 -34.58 -53.66 -54.25
CA SER A 45 -35.73 -53.21 -54.98
C SER A 45 -35.92 -51.72 -55.10
N GLY A 46 -36.12 -51.12 -56.21
CA GLY A 46 -36.39 -49.75 -56.69
C GLY A 46 -36.90 -48.62 -55.77
N GLU A 47 -36.57 -48.57 -54.52
CA GLU A 47 -37.05 -47.64 -53.46
C GLU A 47 -36.14 -46.44 -53.18
N GLY A 48 -35.37 -45.94 -54.15
CA GLY A 48 -34.52 -44.78 -53.99
C GLY A 48 -35.24 -43.54 -53.45
N ARG A 49 -36.49 -43.32 -53.79
CA ARG A 49 -37.26 -42.17 -53.26
C ARG A 49 -37.60 -42.27 -51.78
N ALA A 50 -37.80 -43.49 -51.24
CA ALA A 50 -38.04 -43.65 -49.80
C ALA A 50 -36.75 -43.38 -48.99
N LEU A 51 -35.62 -43.79 -49.56
CA LEU A 51 -34.31 -43.55 -48.98
C LEU A 51 -33.95 -42.01 -48.89
N ASP A 52 -34.23 -41.31 -50.03
CA ASP A 52 -34.01 -39.86 -50.05
C ASP A 52 -34.91 -39.11 -49.05
N ALA A 53 -36.20 -39.51 -48.97
CA ALA A 53 -37.11 -38.93 -47.96
C ALA A 53 -36.67 -39.15 -46.52
N LEU A 54 -36.19 -40.37 -46.16
CA LEU A 54 -35.69 -40.70 -44.86
C LEU A 54 -34.37 -39.96 -44.55
N THR A 55 -33.50 -39.78 -45.53
CA THR A 55 -32.27 -39.01 -45.42
C THR A 55 -32.55 -37.54 -45.16
N GLU A 56 -33.54 -36.97 -45.87
CA GLU A 56 -33.98 -35.59 -45.64
C GLU A 56 -34.61 -35.41 -44.26
N GLU A 57 -35.44 -36.33 -43.77
CA GLU A 57 -36.04 -36.29 -42.47
C GLU A 57 -34.97 -36.44 -41.35
N LEU A 58 -34.00 -37.30 -41.53
CA LEU A 58 -32.86 -37.46 -40.61
C LEU A 58 -32.06 -36.17 -40.54
N SER A 59 -31.79 -35.52 -41.65
CA SER A 59 -31.11 -34.22 -41.70
C SER A 59 -31.90 -33.13 -40.99
N ARG A 60 -33.22 -33.04 -41.20
CA ARG A 60 -34.10 -32.09 -40.48
C ARG A 60 -34.11 -32.34 -38.99
N ARG A 61 -34.19 -33.58 -38.51
CA ARG A 61 -34.17 -33.94 -37.10
C ARG A 61 -32.83 -33.64 -36.45
N LYS A 62 -31.71 -33.88 -37.16
CA LYS A 62 -30.36 -33.54 -36.68
C LYS A 62 -30.23 -32.03 -36.53
N THR A 63 -30.68 -31.24 -37.47
CA THR A 63 -30.67 -29.77 -37.38
C THR A 63 -31.52 -29.25 -36.21
N ALA A 64 -32.69 -29.86 -35.99
CA ALA A 64 -33.58 -29.53 -34.87
C ALA A 64 -32.94 -29.90 -33.51
N LEU A 65 -32.25 -31.03 -33.42
CA LEU A 65 -31.51 -31.49 -32.25
C LEU A 65 -30.38 -30.50 -31.90
N ASP A 66 -29.56 -30.12 -32.89
CA ASP A 66 -28.46 -29.16 -32.70
C ASP A 66 -29.00 -27.79 -32.25
N ALA A 67 -30.14 -27.36 -32.78
CA ALA A 67 -30.78 -26.11 -32.38
C ALA A 67 -31.31 -26.18 -30.91
N ALA A 68 -31.88 -27.32 -30.53
CA ALA A 68 -32.35 -27.55 -29.16
C ALA A 68 -31.19 -27.63 -28.16
N ALA A 69 -30.08 -28.27 -28.51
CA ALA A 69 -28.87 -28.35 -27.71
C ALA A 69 -28.28 -26.96 -27.43
N ARG A 70 -28.17 -26.13 -28.49
CA ARG A 70 -27.69 -24.74 -28.34
C ARG A 70 -28.60 -23.87 -27.45
N LYS A 71 -29.93 -24.10 -27.54
CA LYS A 71 -30.88 -23.40 -26.64
C LYS A 71 -30.73 -23.83 -25.20
N ALA A 72 -30.54 -25.13 -24.94
CA ALA A 72 -30.33 -25.67 -23.62
C ALA A 72 -29.04 -25.10 -22.99
N GLU A 73 -27.94 -25.11 -23.72
CA GLU A 73 -26.65 -24.54 -23.25
C GLU A 73 -26.75 -23.04 -22.92
N LYS A 74 -27.46 -22.27 -23.77
CA LYS A 74 -27.70 -20.85 -23.48
C LYS A 74 -28.56 -20.66 -22.23
N ALA A 75 -29.58 -21.48 -22.03
CA ALA A 75 -30.45 -21.41 -20.84
C ALA A 75 -29.69 -21.78 -19.56
N GLU A 76 -28.84 -22.80 -19.62
CA GLU A 76 -27.97 -23.21 -18.50
C GLU A 76 -26.98 -22.12 -18.12
N SER A 77 -26.32 -21.53 -19.13
CA SER A 77 -25.41 -20.40 -18.90
C SER A 77 -26.12 -19.19 -18.32
N ALA A 78 -27.33 -18.88 -18.76
CA ALA A 78 -28.14 -17.79 -18.23
C ALA A 78 -28.54 -18.07 -16.76
N LEU A 79 -28.97 -19.30 -16.46
CA LEU A 79 -29.33 -19.72 -15.11
C LEU A 79 -28.15 -19.62 -14.13
N ALA A 80 -26.96 -20.07 -14.55
CA ALA A 80 -25.74 -19.97 -13.75
C ALA A 80 -25.36 -18.50 -13.46
N ARG A 81 -25.47 -17.62 -14.46
CA ARG A 81 -25.23 -16.17 -14.27
C ARG A 81 -26.25 -15.54 -13.33
N THR A 82 -27.52 -15.88 -13.47
CA THR A 82 -28.59 -15.36 -12.59
C THR A 82 -28.36 -15.83 -11.14
N GLY A 83 -27.98 -17.09 -10.94
CA GLY A 83 -27.65 -17.61 -9.61
C GLY A 83 -26.47 -16.91 -8.94
N SER A 84 -25.42 -16.61 -9.71
CA SER A 84 -24.25 -15.86 -9.18
C SER A 84 -24.58 -14.41 -8.87
N LEU A 85 -25.34 -13.73 -9.71
CA LEU A 85 -25.83 -12.36 -9.46
C LEU A 85 -26.71 -12.29 -8.21
N LEU A 86 -27.62 -13.23 -8.04
CA LEU A 86 -28.46 -13.33 -6.84
C LEU A 86 -27.63 -13.52 -5.56
N ALA A 87 -26.59 -14.36 -5.62
CA ALA A 87 -25.70 -14.55 -4.48
C ALA A 87 -24.93 -13.28 -4.11
N VAL A 88 -24.55 -12.48 -5.11
CA VAL A 88 -23.89 -11.18 -4.89
C VAL A 88 -24.90 -10.16 -4.33
N LEU A 89 -26.08 -10.03 -4.91
CA LEU A 89 -27.14 -9.11 -4.46
C LEU A 89 -27.57 -9.43 -3.01
N ARG A 90 -27.72 -10.70 -2.64
CA ARG A 90 -28.03 -11.09 -1.27
C ARG A 90 -26.92 -10.72 -0.27
N ARG A 91 -25.64 -10.87 -0.66
CA ARG A 91 -24.49 -10.49 0.19
C ARG A 91 -24.33 -8.99 0.34
N SER A 92 -24.63 -8.22 -0.69
CA SER A 92 -24.48 -6.77 -0.66
C SER A 92 -25.63 -6.03 0.04
N GLY A 93 -26.69 -6.74 0.45
CA GLY A 93 -27.89 -6.12 1.05
C GLY A 93 -28.75 -5.30 0.07
N PHE A 94 -28.39 -5.26 -1.20
CA PHE A 94 -29.09 -4.48 -2.24
C PHE A 94 -30.53 -4.95 -2.48
N ALA A 95 -30.84 -6.20 -2.11
CA ALA A 95 -32.20 -6.73 -2.21
C ALA A 95 -33.11 -6.35 -1.04
N SER A 96 -32.61 -5.66 -0.03
CA SER A 96 -33.36 -5.36 1.20
C SER A 96 -34.49 -4.32 1.01
N GLY A 97 -34.51 -3.61 -0.12
CA GLY A 97 -35.53 -2.61 -0.44
C GLY A 97 -36.68 -3.09 -1.33
N VAL A 98 -36.54 -4.26 -1.96
CA VAL A 98 -37.52 -4.81 -2.90
C VAL A 98 -38.17 -6.03 -2.27
N LYS A 99 -39.44 -5.94 -1.92
CA LYS A 99 -40.20 -7.08 -1.39
C LYS A 99 -40.44 -8.08 -2.48
N ALA A 100 -40.23 -9.34 -2.16
CA ALA A 100 -40.39 -10.46 -3.07
C ALA A 100 -41.79 -10.56 -3.72
N GLU A 101 -42.80 -10.13 -2.97
CA GLU A 101 -44.22 -10.18 -3.35
C GLU A 101 -44.59 -9.13 -4.43
N GLU A 102 -43.70 -8.16 -4.69
CA GLU A 102 -43.96 -7.06 -5.65
C GLU A 102 -43.38 -7.33 -7.04
N LEU A 103 -42.67 -8.44 -7.24
CA LEU A 103 -42.04 -8.79 -8.53
C LEU A 103 -42.98 -9.65 -9.39
N THR A 104 -43.92 -9.00 -10.03
CA THR A 104 -44.77 -9.59 -11.09
C THR A 104 -44.15 -9.30 -12.45
N ALA A 105 -44.66 -9.97 -13.51
CA ALA A 105 -44.23 -9.71 -14.87
C ALA A 105 -44.35 -8.22 -15.29
N ASP A 106 -45.30 -7.52 -14.70
CA ASP A 106 -45.55 -6.08 -14.94
C ASP A 106 -44.55 -5.18 -14.22
N THR A 107 -43.86 -5.67 -13.15
CA THR A 107 -42.84 -4.92 -12.41
C THR A 107 -41.41 -5.16 -12.91
N LEU A 108 -41.21 -6.12 -13.82
CA LEU A 108 -39.91 -6.37 -14.45
C LEU A 108 -39.28 -5.13 -15.13
N PRO A 109 -39.99 -4.30 -15.86
CA PRO A 109 -39.47 -3.06 -16.44
C PRO A 109 -38.98 -2.09 -15.35
N GLN A 110 -39.73 -1.93 -14.27
CA GLN A 110 -39.37 -1.05 -13.14
C GLN A 110 -38.10 -1.58 -12.41
N LEU A 111 -37.98 -2.90 -12.25
CA LEU A 111 -36.79 -3.51 -11.69
C LEU A 111 -35.58 -3.28 -12.60
N THR A 112 -35.74 -3.40 -13.90
CA THR A 112 -34.67 -3.15 -14.88
C THR A 112 -34.21 -1.69 -14.83
N GLU A 113 -35.14 -0.75 -14.78
CA GLU A 113 -34.86 0.67 -14.65
C GLU A 113 -34.13 0.98 -13.33
N TRP A 114 -34.60 0.40 -12.22
CA TRP A 114 -33.93 0.54 -10.92
C TRP A 114 -32.51 -0.05 -10.92
N LEU A 115 -32.31 -1.25 -11.50
CA LEU A 115 -30.99 -1.87 -11.63
C LEU A 115 -30.04 -1.02 -12.48
N THR A 116 -30.54 -0.47 -13.59
CA THR A 116 -29.76 0.43 -14.45
C THR A 116 -29.41 1.73 -13.73
N ALA A 117 -30.31 2.24 -12.89
CA ALA A 117 -30.05 3.42 -12.08
C ALA A 117 -28.99 3.16 -10.97
N GLN A 118 -28.86 1.90 -10.50
CA GLN A 118 -27.84 1.51 -9.53
C GLN A 118 -26.48 1.18 -10.17
N GLU A 119 -26.44 0.88 -11.45
CA GLU A 119 -25.21 0.46 -12.15
C GLU A 119 -24.10 1.52 -12.03
N LYS A 120 -24.41 2.76 -12.39
CA LYS A 120 -23.45 3.87 -12.35
C LYS A 120 -22.88 4.19 -10.95
N PRO A 121 -23.75 4.34 -9.90
CA PRO A 121 -23.24 4.50 -8.53
C PRO A 121 -22.37 3.33 -8.04
N LEU A 122 -22.70 2.11 -8.43
CA LEU A 122 -21.92 0.92 -8.09
C LEU A 122 -20.58 0.88 -8.80
N GLU A 123 -20.54 1.24 -10.08
CA GLU A 123 -19.28 1.38 -10.81
C GLU A 123 -18.38 2.45 -10.18
N GLU A 124 -18.93 3.62 -9.87
CA GLU A 124 -18.21 4.71 -9.21
C GLU A 124 -17.67 4.25 -7.84
N ALA A 125 -18.50 3.58 -7.03
CA ALA A 125 -18.10 3.03 -5.74
C ALA A 125 -17.01 1.94 -5.88
N TYR A 126 -17.14 1.07 -6.87
CA TYR A 126 -16.14 0.04 -7.17
C TYR A 126 -14.79 0.65 -7.58
N PHE A 127 -14.79 1.64 -8.47
CA PHE A 127 -13.56 2.32 -8.86
C PHE A 127 -12.93 3.07 -7.71
N ALA A 128 -13.72 3.75 -6.88
CA ALA A 128 -13.22 4.42 -5.67
C ALA A 128 -12.62 3.42 -4.67
N ALA A 129 -13.29 2.31 -4.40
CA ALA A 129 -12.77 1.24 -3.53
C ALA A 129 -11.47 0.64 -4.07
N ARG A 130 -11.40 0.40 -5.39
CA ARG A 130 -10.19 -0.11 -6.03
C ARG A 130 -9.01 0.85 -5.94
N GLN A 131 -9.26 2.15 -6.14
CA GLN A 131 -8.22 3.19 -5.97
C GLN A 131 -7.74 3.27 -4.53
N ASN A 132 -8.66 3.24 -3.55
CA ASN A 132 -8.32 3.23 -2.14
C ASN A 132 -7.50 1.99 -1.76
N THR A 133 -7.90 0.82 -2.23
CA THR A 133 -7.15 -0.42 -1.97
C THR A 133 -5.74 -0.36 -2.55
N ALA A 134 -5.60 0.13 -3.78
CA ALA A 134 -4.29 0.30 -4.41
C ALA A 134 -3.41 1.32 -3.65
N ALA A 135 -3.99 2.41 -3.15
CA ALA A 135 -3.30 3.41 -2.33
C ALA A 135 -2.83 2.81 -1.00
N LEU A 136 -3.69 2.06 -0.29
CA LEU A 136 -3.36 1.38 0.95
C LEU A 136 -2.26 0.32 0.75
N GLN A 137 -2.32 -0.46 -0.33
CA GLN A 137 -1.29 -1.45 -0.65
C GLN A 137 0.07 -0.77 -0.93
N LYS A 138 0.06 0.36 -1.64
CA LYS A 138 1.28 1.14 -1.88
C LYS A 138 1.86 1.68 -0.57
N GLU A 139 1.01 2.18 0.32
CA GLU A 139 1.43 2.66 1.64
C GLU A 139 1.98 1.52 2.49
N GLN A 140 1.33 0.36 2.53
CA GLN A 140 1.83 -0.84 3.20
C GLN A 140 3.20 -1.27 2.67
N ALA A 141 3.38 -1.31 1.36
CA ALA A 141 4.65 -1.67 0.75
C ALA A 141 5.78 -0.70 1.14
N ALA A 142 5.49 0.61 1.15
CA ALA A 142 6.45 1.63 1.57
C ALA A 142 6.83 1.49 3.05
N LYS A 143 5.84 1.30 3.94
CA LYS A 143 6.07 1.08 5.38
C LYS A 143 6.80 -0.23 5.66
N ARG A 144 6.53 -1.27 4.91
CA ARG A 144 7.24 -2.54 5.01
C ARG A 144 8.71 -2.40 4.64
N ALA A 145 8.99 -1.72 3.52
CA ALA A 145 10.35 -1.45 3.09
C ALA A 145 11.12 -0.60 4.12
N GLU A 146 10.44 0.39 4.75
CA GLU A 146 11.03 1.19 5.83
C GLU A 146 11.33 0.33 7.07
N LEU A 147 10.40 -0.54 7.48
CA LEU A 147 10.62 -1.46 8.60
C LEU A 147 11.79 -2.40 8.35
N ASP A 148 11.86 -2.99 7.16
CA ASP A 148 12.95 -3.89 6.78
C ASP A 148 14.30 -3.15 6.77
N ALA A 149 14.34 -1.90 6.30
CA ALA A 149 15.53 -1.06 6.33
C ALA A 149 15.97 -0.76 7.77
N VAL A 150 15.05 -0.32 8.63
CA VAL A 150 15.33 0.00 10.05
C VAL A 150 15.77 -1.24 10.81
N SER A 151 15.13 -2.38 10.60
CA SER A 151 15.49 -3.68 11.20
C SER A 151 16.84 -4.17 10.71
N GLY A 152 17.20 -3.91 9.46
CA GLY A 152 18.51 -4.18 8.87
C GLY A 152 19.60 -3.18 9.27
N GLY A 153 19.32 -2.27 10.20
CA GLY A 153 20.28 -1.27 10.69
C GLY A 153 20.46 -0.06 9.78
N LYS A 154 19.61 0.12 8.77
CA LYS A 154 19.60 1.29 7.89
C LYS A 154 18.47 2.22 8.30
N TRP A 155 18.80 3.48 8.58
CA TRP A 155 17.79 4.51 8.77
C TRP A 155 17.22 4.98 7.44
N VAL A 156 15.93 5.28 7.42
CA VAL A 156 15.29 6.05 6.35
C VAL A 156 15.06 7.46 6.90
N TYR A 157 15.82 8.40 6.37
CA TYR A 157 15.78 9.79 6.84
C TYR A 157 14.70 10.61 6.09
N PRO A 158 14.23 11.73 6.68
CA PRO A 158 13.26 12.60 6.05
C PRO A 158 13.80 13.21 4.74
N HIS A 159 12.94 13.98 4.05
CA HIS A 159 13.28 14.64 2.78
C HIS A 159 13.68 13.64 1.66
N GLY A 160 12.98 12.49 1.59
CA GLY A 160 13.23 11.47 0.57
C GLY A 160 14.62 10.84 0.70
N ASP A 161 15.06 10.65 1.94
CA ASP A 161 16.35 10.07 2.29
C ASP A 161 17.56 10.87 1.75
N ALA A 162 17.44 12.18 1.74
CA ALA A 162 18.48 13.08 1.23
C ALA A 162 19.82 12.89 1.98
N ALA A 163 19.78 12.68 3.29
CA ALA A 163 20.99 12.48 4.10
C ALA A 163 21.79 11.26 3.63
N THR A 164 21.12 10.13 3.40
CA THR A 164 21.78 8.92 2.87
C THR A 164 22.38 9.18 1.48
N ARG A 165 21.63 9.84 0.58
CA ARG A 165 22.14 10.15 -0.76
C ARG A 165 23.38 11.04 -0.72
N VAL A 166 23.38 12.06 0.14
CA VAL A 166 24.54 12.94 0.29
C VAL A 166 25.74 12.19 0.87
N ARG A 167 25.53 11.43 1.96
CA ARG A 167 26.56 10.58 2.56
C ARG A 167 27.16 9.63 1.54
N ASP A 168 26.34 8.93 0.77
CA ASP A 168 26.79 7.93 -0.19
C ASP A 168 27.54 8.55 -1.37
N ALA A 169 27.11 9.73 -1.84
CA ALA A 169 27.83 10.49 -2.86
C ALA A 169 29.19 10.97 -2.37
N VAL A 170 29.26 11.49 -1.13
CA VAL A 170 30.52 11.86 -0.50
C VAL A 170 31.45 10.65 -0.34
N ASN A 171 30.93 9.52 0.14
CA ASN A 171 31.69 8.29 0.28
C ASN A 171 32.20 7.74 -1.06
N ALA A 172 31.39 7.85 -2.13
CA ALA A 172 31.81 7.48 -3.48
C ALA A 172 32.98 8.34 -3.98
N GLU A 173 32.93 9.65 -3.74
CA GLU A 173 34.01 10.56 -4.10
C GLU A 173 35.28 10.30 -3.28
N LEU A 174 35.17 10.09 -1.98
CA LEU A 174 36.30 9.72 -1.13
C LEU A 174 36.97 8.43 -1.64
N LYS A 175 36.17 7.42 -1.96
CA LYS A 175 36.64 6.16 -2.51
C LYS A 175 37.32 6.34 -3.87
N SER A 176 36.79 7.17 -4.76
CA SER A 176 37.38 7.46 -6.06
C SER A 176 38.77 8.09 -5.97
N ARG A 177 39.01 8.84 -4.89
CA ARG A 177 40.32 9.44 -4.57
C ARG A 177 41.23 8.55 -3.72
N GLY A 178 40.86 7.29 -3.49
CA GLY A 178 41.65 6.35 -2.67
C GLY A 178 41.60 6.67 -1.15
N MET A 179 40.64 7.46 -0.70
CA MET A 179 40.41 7.80 0.69
C MET A 179 39.42 6.83 1.32
N GLN A 180 39.43 6.74 2.68
CA GLN A 180 38.44 5.95 3.43
C GLN A 180 37.05 6.57 3.29
N PRO A 181 35.99 5.77 2.97
CA PRO A 181 34.62 6.24 2.87
C PRO A 181 33.99 6.33 4.28
N ASP A 182 34.37 7.35 5.03
CA ASP A 182 34.04 7.51 6.45
C ASP A 182 33.08 8.67 6.73
N ALA A 183 32.39 9.17 5.70
CA ALA A 183 31.27 10.09 5.87
C ALA A 183 30.14 9.41 6.61
N LYS A 184 29.64 10.07 7.68
CA LYS A 184 28.55 9.60 8.54
C LYS A 184 27.51 10.69 8.71
N ILE A 185 26.29 10.29 9.02
CA ILE A 185 25.22 11.20 9.39
C ILE A 185 25.34 11.51 10.88
N PHE A 186 25.20 12.78 11.25
CA PHE A 186 25.52 13.25 12.59
C PHE A 186 24.73 12.54 13.70
N CYS A 187 23.41 12.31 13.54
CA CYS A 187 22.62 11.60 14.53
C CYS A 187 23.06 10.14 14.77
N GLU A 188 23.71 9.50 13.79
CA GLU A 188 24.23 8.13 13.94
C GLU A 188 25.41 8.05 14.91
N LEU A 189 26.03 9.20 15.21
CA LEU A 189 27.20 9.33 16.06
C LEU A 189 26.87 9.75 17.50
N LEU A 190 25.60 10.02 17.79
CA LEU A 190 25.14 10.53 19.07
C LEU A 190 24.40 9.48 19.89
N ASN A 191 24.47 9.60 21.21
CA ASN A 191 23.60 8.94 22.16
C ASN A 191 23.02 9.98 23.12
N VAL A 192 21.81 9.77 23.62
CA VAL A 192 21.21 10.57 24.68
C VAL A 192 21.30 9.78 25.96
N GLU A 193 21.88 10.37 26.99
CA GLU A 193 22.16 9.72 28.29
C GLU A 193 20.91 9.58 29.16
N ASP A 194 20.06 10.60 29.18
CA ASP A 194 18.77 10.60 29.88
C ASP A 194 17.63 10.60 28.85
N GLU A 195 16.91 9.48 28.73
CA GLU A 195 15.81 9.31 27.79
C GLU A 195 14.71 10.38 27.98
N SER A 196 14.54 10.92 29.18
CA SER A 196 13.54 11.97 29.42
C SER A 196 13.84 13.27 28.64
N TRP A 197 15.09 13.49 28.22
CA TRP A 197 15.54 14.62 27.42
C TRP A 197 15.58 14.30 25.90
N GLN A 198 15.33 13.06 25.51
CA GLN A 198 15.46 12.62 24.12
C GLN A 198 14.70 13.53 23.13
N ASP A 199 13.45 13.81 23.41
CA ASP A 199 12.62 14.62 22.51
C ASP A 199 13.09 16.08 22.46
N CYS A 200 13.54 16.63 23.59
CA CYS A 200 14.06 17.99 23.65
C CYS A 200 15.39 18.12 22.87
N VAL A 201 16.30 17.17 23.03
CA VAL A 201 17.58 17.12 22.29
C VAL A 201 17.30 17.04 20.77
N GLU A 202 16.45 16.10 20.36
CA GLU A 202 16.10 15.91 18.95
C GLU A 202 15.44 17.16 18.35
N ALA A 203 14.53 17.79 19.10
CA ALA A 203 13.85 19.01 18.66
C ALA A 203 14.82 20.22 18.58
N CYS A 204 15.71 20.37 19.54
CA CYS A 204 16.71 21.46 19.55
C CYS A 204 17.77 21.30 18.45
N LEU A 205 18.16 20.09 18.12
CA LEU A 205 19.04 19.81 16.98
C LEU A 205 18.32 20.07 15.64
N GLY A 206 17.03 19.79 15.56
CA GLY A 206 16.24 19.96 14.32
C GLY A 206 16.85 19.20 13.15
N ASP A 207 16.84 19.79 11.95
CA ASP A 207 17.39 19.17 10.73
C ASP A 207 18.92 19.01 10.77
N ARG A 208 19.62 19.73 11.64
CA ARG A 208 21.08 19.61 11.80
C ARG A 208 21.53 18.21 12.20
N ARG A 209 20.66 17.41 12.83
CA ARG A 209 20.97 16.00 13.16
C ARG A 209 21.22 15.12 11.92
N PHE A 210 20.82 15.58 10.73
CA PHE A 210 21.04 14.87 9.46
C PHE A 210 22.25 15.39 8.67
N ASP A 211 23.00 16.35 9.23
CA ASP A 211 24.21 16.87 8.60
C ASP A 211 25.29 15.79 8.44
N ILE A 212 26.09 15.94 7.42
CA ILE A 212 27.14 14.97 7.09
C ILE A 212 28.45 15.38 7.75
N LEU A 213 29.01 14.47 8.51
CA LEU A 213 30.31 14.62 9.17
C LEU A 213 31.37 13.76 8.46
N VAL A 214 32.51 14.38 8.17
CA VAL A 214 33.72 13.71 7.66
C VAL A 214 34.92 14.13 8.51
N PRO A 215 35.99 13.32 8.60
CA PRO A 215 37.25 13.78 9.21
C PRO A 215 37.81 15.02 8.53
N PRO A 216 38.48 15.94 9.25
CA PRO A 216 39.04 17.16 8.67
C PRO A 216 39.98 16.93 7.48
N ALA A 217 40.69 15.81 7.44
CA ALA A 217 41.54 15.46 6.32
C ALA A 217 40.78 15.17 5.02
N HIS A 218 39.51 14.77 5.11
CA HIS A 218 38.67 14.41 3.97
C HIS A 218 37.71 15.55 3.57
N TYR A 219 37.70 16.66 4.29
CA TYR A 219 36.73 17.74 4.13
C TYR A 219 36.71 18.35 2.72
N GLU A 220 37.89 18.65 2.13
CA GLU A 220 37.95 19.26 0.79
C GLU A 220 37.43 18.32 -0.32
N ALA A 221 37.70 17.03 -0.21
CA ALA A 221 37.15 16.05 -1.13
C ALA A 221 35.62 15.91 -0.98
N ALA A 222 35.15 15.84 0.28
CA ALA A 222 33.72 15.81 0.60
C ALA A 222 33.00 17.05 0.12
N LYS A 223 33.59 18.23 0.28
CA LYS A 223 33.08 19.52 -0.18
C LYS A 223 32.91 19.54 -1.71
N SER A 224 33.86 19.01 -2.44
CA SER A 224 33.78 18.90 -3.91
C SER A 224 32.57 18.07 -4.33
N ALA A 225 32.35 16.91 -3.69
CA ALA A 225 31.20 16.04 -3.95
C ALA A 225 29.87 16.74 -3.58
N PHE A 226 29.83 17.38 -2.41
CA PHE A 226 28.65 18.08 -1.93
C PHE A 226 28.21 19.21 -2.86
N VAL A 227 29.15 20.03 -3.33
CA VAL A 227 28.88 21.12 -4.29
C VAL A 227 28.38 20.57 -5.63
N ALA A 228 28.89 19.41 -6.08
CA ALA A 228 28.46 18.77 -7.32
C ALA A 228 27.00 18.25 -7.28
N LEU A 229 26.44 17.97 -6.11
CA LEU A 229 25.06 17.50 -5.93
C LEU A 229 24.00 18.60 -6.22
N LYS A 230 24.36 19.87 -6.21
CA LYS A 230 23.50 21.03 -6.48
C LYS A 230 22.21 21.02 -5.64
N GLU A 231 21.05 21.22 -6.31
CA GLU A 231 19.73 21.42 -5.65
C GLU A 231 19.08 20.14 -5.08
N LYS A 232 19.70 18.99 -5.21
CA LYS A 232 19.08 17.71 -4.82
C LYS A 232 19.31 17.29 -3.38
N VAL A 233 19.94 18.12 -2.58
CA VAL A 233 20.38 17.76 -1.21
C VAL A 233 19.38 18.13 -0.11
N GLY A 234 18.34 18.92 -0.40
CA GLY A 234 17.39 19.39 0.63
C GLY A 234 18.08 20.22 1.71
N PRO A 235 17.58 20.18 2.95
CA PRO A 235 18.15 20.93 4.08
C PRO A 235 19.37 20.26 4.72
N ILE A 236 20.10 19.40 4.00
CA ILE A 236 21.27 18.67 4.51
C ILE A 236 22.52 19.51 4.30
N SER A 237 23.38 19.60 5.32
CA SER A 237 24.65 20.31 5.26
C SER A 237 25.85 19.37 5.38
N LEU A 238 26.98 19.80 4.84
CA LEU A 238 28.28 19.19 5.12
C LEU A 238 28.95 20.02 6.21
N LEU A 239 29.28 19.38 7.33
CA LEU A 239 29.90 20.04 8.48
C LEU A 239 31.33 20.51 8.16
N ASP A 240 31.64 21.76 8.45
CA ASP A 240 33.00 22.30 8.38
C ASP A 240 33.85 21.76 9.56
N THR A 241 34.27 20.52 9.45
CA THR A 241 35.02 19.85 10.49
C THR A 241 36.40 20.46 10.77
N PRO A 242 37.15 21.05 9.81
CA PRO A 242 38.29 21.89 10.10
C PRO A 242 37.95 23.12 10.96
N GLY A 243 36.85 23.79 10.69
CA GLY A 243 36.34 24.92 11.45
C GLY A 243 35.95 24.55 12.87
N ILE A 244 35.15 23.47 13.03
CA ILE A 244 34.75 22.92 14.33
C ILE A 244 35.99 22.63 15.18
N ARG A 245 36.98 21.93 14.64
CA ARG A 245 38.22 21.60 15.35
C ARG A 245 39.01 22.83 15.80
N LYS A 246 38.94 23.92 15.01
CA LYS A 246 39.60 25.19 15.41
C LYS A 246 38.82 25.92 16.50
N ALA A 247 37.49 25.91 16.41
CA ALA A 247 36.60 26.57 17.37
C ALA A 247 36.73 25.99 18.80
N ASN A 248 36.85 24.67 18.93
CA ASN A 248 36.93 23.98 20.23
C ASN A 248 38.18 24.38 21.06
N ARG A 249 39.23 24.85 20.43
CA ARG A 249 40.37 25.36 21.21
C ARG A 249 40.04 26.66 21.95
N ARG A 250 38.86 27.26 21.75
CA ARG A 250 38.41 28.53 22.31
C ARG A 250 37.06 28.45 23.03
N ALA A 251 36.44 27.27 23.12
CA ALA A 251 35.12 27.13 23.72
C ALA A 251 35.27 27.08 25.27
N ASP A 252 34.53 27.94 25.94
CA ASP A 252 34.25 27.79 27.36
C ASP A 252 33.42 26.51 27.53
N LYS A 253 33.82 25.64 28.46
CA LYS A 253 33.05 24.44 28.79
C LYS A 253 31.71 24.87 29.37
N TYR A 254 30.64 24.44 28.76
CA TYR A 254 29.31 24.63 29.32
C TYR A 254 29.12 23.78 30.58
N GLY A 255 28.26 24.24 31.49
CA GLY A 255 28.03 23.55 32.76
C GLY A 255 27.29 22.22 32.62
N PRO A 256 27.21 21.42 33.69
CA PRO A 256 26.53 20.13 33.70
C PRO A 256 25.02 20.26 33.46
N ASP A 257 24.44 21.42 33.68
CA ASP A 257 23.02 21.72 33.47
C ASP A 257 22.71 22.07 32.01
N SER A 258 23.69 22.01 31.11
CA SER A 258 23.46 22.27 29.68
C SER A 258 22.83 21.08 29.00
N LEU A 259 22.01 21.33 27.96
CA LEU A 259 21.42 20.29 27.16
C LEU A 259 22.48 19.44 26.44
N ALA A 260 23.67 19.98 26.21
CA ALA A 260 24.79 19.22 25.66
C ALA A 260 25.29 18.12 26.63
N ALA A 261 25.13 18.30 27.95
CA ALA A 261 25.48 17.28 28.92
C ALA A 261 24.58 16.03 28.86
N GLN A 262 23.44 16.15 28.22
CA GLN A 262 22.53 15.02 27.99
C GLN A 262 22.90 14.18 26.75
N VAL A 263 23.97 14.59 26.04
CA VAL A 263 24.36 13.93 24.76
C VAL A 263 25.80 13.47 24.86
N SER A 264 26.06 12.23 24.48
CA SER A 264 27.39 11.68 24.33
C SER A 264 27.70 11.23 22.91
N SER A 265 28.99 11.12 22.61
CA SER A 265 29.49 10.58 21.34
C SER A 265 30.89 10.02 21.50
N GLU A 266 31.14 8.85 20.90
CA GLU A 266 32.51 8.32 20.78
C GLU A 266 33.34 9.10 19.73
N ASN A 267 32.68 9.85 18.85
CA ASN A 267 33.34 10.69 17.88
C ASN A 267 33.59 12.10 18.43
N PRO A 268 34.85 12.53 18.63
CA PRO A 268 35.16 13.81 19.26
C PRO A 268 34.64 15.03 18.50
N LEU A 269 34.53 14.96 17.17
CA LEU A 269 33.99 16.05 16.34
C LEU A 269 32.48 16.13 16.45
N ALA A 270 31.80 14.98 16.54
CA ALA A 270 30.36 14.95 16.76
C ALA A 270 30.00 15.48 18.16
N ALA A 271 30.72 15.06 19.20
CA ALA A 271 30.58 15.60 20.57
C ALA A 271 30.73 17.12 20.58
N GLN A 272 31.78 17.61 19.96
CA GLN A 272 32.09 19.03 19.85
C GLN A 272 31.02 19.83 19.09
N TYR A 273 30.49 19.28 18.00
CA TYR A 273 29.42 19.92 17.27
C TYR A 273 28.10 19.92 18.05
N ALA A 274 27.78 18.84 18.76
CA ALA A 274 26.64 18.78 19.66
C ALA A 274 26.76 19.85 20.76
N GLU A 275 27.94 19.97 21.40
CA GLU A 275 28.24 21.00 22.38
C GLU A 275 28.07 22.41 21.83
N THR A 276 28.49 22.65 20.59
CA THR A 276 28.32 23.96 19.92
C THR A 276 26.88 24.37 19.78
N ILE A 277 25.98 23.40 19.48
CA ILE A 277 24.55 23.66 19.26
C ILE A 277 23.81 23.71 20.60
N LEU A 278 24.03 22.72 21.46
CA LEU A 278 23.20 22.45 22.63
C LEU A 278 23.78 23.07 23.93
N GLY A 279 25.06 23.40 23.91
CA GLY A 279 25.77 23.80 25.14
C GLY A 279 25.23 25.07 25.79
N ARG A 280 24.65 25.99 25.03
CA ARG A 280 24.06 27.22 25.57
C ARG A 280 22.67 27.03 26.17
N ILE A 281 22.02 25.92 25.85
CA ILE A 281 20.64 25.64 26.28
C ILE A 281 20.70 25.02 27.66
N VAL A 282 20.13 25.70 28.64
CA VAL A 282 20.08 25.23 30.03
C VAL A 282 18.86 24.34 30.22
N CYS A 283 19.07 23.17 30.85
CA CYS A 283 18.01 22.24 31.21
C CYS A 283 17.24 22.77 32.44
N CYS A 284 15.94 22.99 32.28
CA CYS A 284 15.06 23.41 33.37
C CYS A 284 14.03 22.32 33.69
N ASP A 285 13.81 22.08 35.00
CA ASP A 285 12.81 21.09 35.42
C ASP A 285 11.36 21.61 35.29
N THR A 286 11.17 22.92 35.45
CA THR A 286 9.86 23.54 35.40
C THR A 286 9.84 24.76 34.49
N PRO A 287 8.68 25.08 33.90
CA PRO A 287 8.54 26.27 33.04
C PRO A 287 8.85 27.59 33.73
N ASP A 288 8.65 27.68 35.05
CA ASP A 288 8.84 28.91 35.83
C ASP A 288 10.30 29.37 35.93
N THR A 289 11.25 28.46 35.65
CA THR A 289 12.68 28.76 35.69
C THR A 289 13.28 29.11 34.34
N LEU A 290 12.52 28.96 33.27
CA LEU A 290 13.02 29.16 31.89
C LEU A 290 13.57 30.57 31.65
N GLU A 291 12.85 31.61 32.14
CA GLU A 291 13.21 33.02 31.90
C GLU A 291 14.47 33.48 32.70
N GLN A 292 14.96 32.64 33.64
CA GLN A 292 16.19 32.92 34.37
C GLN A 292 17.43 32.79 33.48
N TYR A 293 17.30 32.14 32.32
CA TYR A 293 18.42 31.88 31.42
C TYR A 293 18.14 32.45 30.04
N PRO A 294 19.16 32.92 29.32
CA PRO A 294 19.00 33.46 27.96
C PRO A 294 18.53 32.42 26.94
N ASP A 295 18.88 31.14 27.09
CA ASP A 295 18.43 30.01 26.28
C ASP A 295 18.27 28.81 27.21
N SER A 296 17.07 28.28 27.29
CA SER A 296 16.71 27.20 28.21
C SER A 296 15.56 26.36 27.66
N ALA A 297 15.49 25.13 28.13
CA ALA A 297 14.42 24.23 27.70
C ALA A 297 13.97 23.29 28.83
N THR A 298 12.73 22.77 28.69
CA THR A 298 12.19 21.74 29.59
C THR A 298 12.03 20.42 28.84
N ARG A 299 11.88 19.30 29.58
CA ARG A 299 11.55 17.97 29.04
C ARG A 299 10.25 17.98 28.24
N ASP A 300 9.30 18.85 28.63
CA ASP A 300 7.99 18.99 27.97
C ASP A 300 8.03 19.86 26.71
N LEU A 301 9.17 20.01 26.08
CA LEU A 301 9.36 20.71 24.82
C LEU A 301 9.01 22.21 24.86
N LEU A 302 9.11 22.85 26.00
CA LEU A 302 9.12 24.31 26.10
C LEU A 302 10.55 24.83 25.99
N ARG A 303 10.77 25.81 25.12
CA ARG A 303 12.07 26.49 24.99
C ARG A 303 11.91 27.98 25.10
N HIS A 304 12.72 28.57 25.95
CA HIS A 304 12.89 30.00 26.03
C HIS A 304 14.23 30.40 25.39
N HIS A 305 14.19 31.39 24.54
CA HIS A 305 15.35 32.05 24.00
C HIS A 305 15.04 33.53 23.85
N PRO A 306 16.03 34.44 23.67
CA PRO A 306 15.82 35.87 23.83
C PRO A 306 14.53 36.37 23.16
N PHE A 307 13.64 36.95 23.99
CA PHE A 307 12.34 37.53 23.61
C PHE A 307 11.29 36.54 23.08
N ARG A 308 11.49 35.21 23.25
CA ARG A 308 10.58 34.23 22.72
C ARG A 308 10.47 32.99 23.60
N LEU A 309 9.24 32.61 23.94
CA LEU A 309 8.90 31.33 24.52
C LEU A 309 8.15 30.52 23.45
N GLU A 310 8.63 29.37 23.13
CA GLU A 310 8.02 28.51 22.10
C GLU A 310 7.81 27.08 22.60
N ARG A 311 6.77 26.42 22.07
CA ARG A 311 6.61 24.98 22.21
C ARG A 311 7.22 24.30 20.99
N LEU A 312 8.24 23.52 21.23
CA LEU A 312 8.87 22.71 20.19
C LEU A 312 7.90 21.61 19.74
N ARG A 313 8.02 21.20 18.50
CA ARG A 313 7.25 20.06 17.98
C ARG A 313 7.88 18.76 18.45
N THR A 314 7.05 17.78 18.83
CA THR A 314 7.54 16.42 19.13
C THR A 314 8.24 15.86 17.88
N PRO A 315 9.53 15.59 17.96
CA PRO A 315 10.28 15.10 16.80
C PRO A 315 10.09 13.60 16.63
N GLN A 316 10.31 13.13 15.40
CA GLN A 316 10.63 11.73 15.22
C GLN A 316 12.05 11.48 15.71
N ARG A 317 12.25 10.45 16.52
CA ARG A 317 13.55 10.12 17.12
C ARG A 317 14.46 9.41 16.14
N TYR A 318 15.73 9.83 16.08
CA TYR A 318 16.78 9.25 15.23
C TYR A 318 18.08 8.98 15.99
N ILE A 319 18.26 9.55 17.18
CA ILE A 319 19.48 9.44 17.98
C ILE A 319 19.40 8.19 18.88
N GLY A 320 20.42 7.35 18.81
CA GLY A 320 20.56 6.19 19.69
C GLY A 320 19.88 4.91 19.20
N LEU A 321 20.23 3.80 19.84
CA LEU A 321 19.71 2.47 19.51
C LEU A 321 18.23 2.31 19.89
N GLU A 322 17.82 2.92 21.01
CA GLU A 322 16.43 2.87 21.48
C GLU A 322 15.47 3.59 20.53
N ALA A 323 15.90 4.72 19.93
CA ALA A 323 15.11 5.39 18.91
C ALA A 323 14.84 4.47 17.70
N ARG A 324 15.82 3.65 17.33
CA ARG A 324 15.66 2.66 16.24
C ARG A 324 14.65 1.57 16.59
N ARG A 325 14.72 1.05 17.83
CA ARG A 325 13.77 0.05 18.32
C ARG A 325 12.35 0.61 18.40
N ALA A 326 12.19 1.81 18.95
CA ALA A 326 10.91 2.50 19.03
C ALA A 326 10.31 2.76 17.63
N ARG A 327 11.15 3.16 16.66
CA ARG A 327 10.70 3.34 15.28
C ARG A 327 10.22 2.05 14.62
N ALA A 328 10.96 0.95 14.80
CA ALA A 328 10.57 -0.36 14.30
C ALA A 328 9.24 -0.82 14.92
N GLY A 329 9.04 -0.62 16.23
CA GLY A 329 7.77 -0.90 16.90
C GLY A 329 6.61 -0.08 16.33
N ALA A 330 6.78 1.24 16.21
CA ALA A 330 5.76 2.13 15.65
C ALA A 330 5.42 1.80 14.20
N LEU A 331 6.39 1.39 13.39
CA LEU A 331 6.14 0.94 12.01
C LEU A 331 5.37 -0.38 11.95
N ALA A 332 5.66 -1.31 12.87
CA ALA A 332 4.93 -2.56 12.97
C ALA A 332 3.46 -2.32 13.33
N GLU A 333 3.17 -1.47 14.31
CA GLU A 333 1.80 -1.07 14.67
C GLU A 333 1.07 -0.39 13.52
N GLN A 334 1.73 0.51 12.79
CA GLN A 334 1.15 1.17 11.62
C GLN A 334 0.82 0.18 10.50
N LEU A 335 1.67 -0.83 10.28
CA LEU A 335 1.43 -1.88 9.30
C LEU A 335 0.23 -2.74 9.69
N GLU A 336 0.06 -3.07 10.96
CA GLU A 336 -1.10 -3.81 11.46
C GLU A 336 -2.40 -3.01 11.28
N ALA A 337 -2.40 -1.73 11.63
CA ALA A 337 -3.53 -0.83 11.41
C ALA A 337 -3.90 -0.69 9.92
N LEU A 338 -2.90 -0.59 9.02
CA LEU A 338 -3.14 -0.55 7.58
C LEU A 338 -3.67 -1.89 7.05
N ALA A 339 -3.20 -3.02 7.59
CA ALA A 339 -3.70 -4.33 7.21
C ALA A 339 -5.17 -4.52 7.58
N GLU A 340 -5.59 -4.03 8.75
CA GLU A 340 -6.99 -4.04 9.16
C GLU A 340 -7.87 -3.17 8.25
N ARG A 341 -7.43 -1.95 7.93
CA ARG A 341 -8.13 -1.06 6.99
C ARG A 341 -8.24 -1.62 5.57
N THR A 342 -7.38 -2.54 5.18
CA THR A 342 -7.44 -3.18 3.86
C THR A 342 -8.41 -4.36 3.84
N ARG A 343 -8.75 -4.93 5.02
CA ARG A 343 -9.71 -6.04 5.15
C ARG A 343 -11.16 -5.57 5.19
N THR A 344 -11.41 -4.37 5.70
CA THR A 344 -12.72 -3.73 5.74
C THR A 344 -13.04 -3.02 4.44
#